data_ce7ea3544faf34edfaddeed75beaa47a
#
_entry.id   ce7ea3544faf34edfaddeed75beaa47a
#
_cell.length_a   1.000
_cell.length_b   1.000
_cell.length_c   1.000
_cell.angle_alpha   90.00
_cell.angle_beta   90.00
_cell.angle_gamma   90.00
#
_symmetry.space_group_name_H-M   'P 1'
#
loop_
_entity.id
_entity.type
_entity.pdbx_description
1 polymer ?
#
loop_
_entity_poly.entity_id
_entity_poly.type
_entity_poly.pdbx_seq_one_letter_code
_entity_poly.pdbx_strand_id
1 'polypeptide(L)'
;MARALLLIGGILNLAFGTFHIGLFWGLQAAAGLSTSVRSLVLALNGAVILSVLFLAVASLFFRADLLATGLGRLTLGLAAALYLSRAAEEFLLFKFTPVIFGACSVVGALYVAILVMALRIPGPVPDTQAVA
;
A
#
# COMPACT_ATOMS: atom_id res chain seq x y z
N MET A 1 -14.07 8.92 11.32
CA MET A 1 -13.66 7.50 11.25
C MET A 1 -12.67 7.25 10.12
N ALA A 2 -12.97 7.51 8.83
CA ALA A 2 -12.06 7.27 7.70
C ALA A 2 -10.67 7.92 7.85
N ARG A 3 -10.58 9.17 8.34
CA ARG A 3 -9.29 9.85 8.59
C ARG A 3 -8.43 9.16 9.66
N ALA A 4 -9.06 8.56 10.67
CA ALA A 4 -8.32 7.80 11.70
C ALA A 4 -7.80 6.46 11.13
N LEU A 5 -8.59 5.79 10.29
CA LEU A 5 -8.14 4.59 9.59
C LEU A 5 -7.00 4.87 8.61
N LEU A 6 -7.00 6.02 7.92
CA LEU A 6 -5.87 6.46 7.09
C LEU A 6 -4.60 6.69 7.91
N LEU A 7 -4.73 7.27 9.11
CA LEU A 7 -3.58 7.42 10.01
C LEU A 7 -2.98 6.05 10.38
N ILE A 8 -3.83 5.09 10.75
CA ILE A 8 -3.42 3.71 11.04
C ILE A 8 -2.75 3.09 9.80
N GLY A 9 -3.38 3.20 8.63
CA GLY A 9 -2.83 2.71 7.37
C GLY A 9 -1.45 3.31 7.06
N GLY A 10 -1.28 4.61 7.26
CA GLY A 10 0.00 5.30 7.06
C GLY A 10 1.10 4.77 8.01
N ILE A 11 0.79 4.56 9.29
CA ILE A 11 1.73 3.99 10.27
C ILE A 11 2.09 2.55 9.89
N LEU A 12 1.11 1.74 9.48
CA LEU A 12 1.37 0.37 9.02
C LEU A 12 2.26 0.35 7.78
N ASN A 13 2.04 1.26 6.82
CA ASN A 13 2.93 1.38 5.65
C ASN A 13 4.36 1.77 6.04
N LEU A 14 4.56 2.65 7.04
CA LEU A 14 5.90 2.95 7.55
C LEU A 14 6.55 1.71 8.15
N ALA A 15 5.82 0.92 8.93
CA ALA A 15 6.32 -0.33 9.50
C ALA A 15 6.70 -1.34 8.40
N PHE A 16 5.87 -1.49 7.36
CA PHE A 16 6.19 -2.32 6.19
C PHE A 16 7.42 -1.78 5.44
N GLY A 17 7.54 -0.47 5.24
CA GLY A 17 8.72 0.15 4.63
C GLY A 17 10.00 -0.16 5.41
N THR A 18 9.96 -0.02 6.74
CA THR A 18 11.09 -0.35 7.62
C THR A 18 11.46 -1.84 7.51
N PHE A 19 10.46 -2.73 7.50
CA PHE A 19 10.68 -4.16 7.29
C PHE A 19 11.37 -4.43 5.95
N HIS A 20 10.91 -3.83 4.85
CA HIS A 20 11.50 -4.03 3.52
C HIS A 20 12.90 -3.43 3.39
N ILE A 21 13.22 -2.34 4.10
CA ILE A 21 14.58 -1.81 4.20
C ILE A 21 15.48 -2.82 4.92
N GLY A 22 15.03 -3.41 6.03
CA GLY A 22 15.76 -4.48 6.71
C GLY A 22 15.96 -5.71 5.81
N LEU A 23 14.92 -6.10 5.07
CA LEU A 23 14.98 -7.19 4.10
C LEU A 23 15.99 -6.90 2.97
N PHE A 24 16.09 -5.65 2.51
CA PHE A 24 17.07 -5.25 1.49
C PHE A 24 18.51 -5.54 1.94
N TRP A 25 18.87 -5.19 3.17
CA TRP A 25 20.19 -5.49 3.71
C TRP A 25 20.42 -6.99 3.91
N GLY A 26 19.40 -7.72 4.39
CA GLY A 26 19.46 -9.18 4.53
C GLY A 26 19.68 -9.87 3.19
N LEU A 27 18.99 -9.45 2.13
CA LEU A 27 19.13 -10.00 0.78
C LEU A 27 20.50 -9.71 0.16
N GLN A 28 21.10 -8.53 0.44
CA GLN A 28 22.47 -8.23 0.02
C GLN A 28 23.49 -9.18 0.64
N ALA A 29 23.31 -9.51 1.92
CA ALA A 29 24.20 -10.39 2.68
C ALA A 29 23.95 -11.89 2.41
N ALA A 30 22.83 -12.27 1.77
CA ALA A 30 22.45 -13.66 1.58
C ALA A 30 23.47 -14.42 0.71
N ALA A 31 24.01 -15.51 1.26
CA ALA A 31 24.86 -16.43 0.51
C ALA A 31 24.01 -17.33 -0.41
N GLY A 32 24.58 -17.78 -1.53
CA GLY A 32 23.94 -18.76 -2.42
C GLY A 32 23.03 -18.19 -3.52
N LEU A 33 22.74 -16.89 -3.54
CA LEU A 33 22.05 -16.26 -4.66
C LEU A 33 23.01 -15.91 -5.78
N SER A 34 22.69 -16.27 -7.04
CA SER A 34 23.42 -15.76 -8.19
C SER A 34 23.30 -14.24 -8.29
N THR A 35 24.27 -13.58 -8.89
CA THR A 35 24.28 -12.11 -9.05
C THR A 35 23.01 -11.61 -9.74
N SER A 36 22.55 -12.28 -10.79
CA SER A 36 21.34 -11.89 -11.54
C SER A 36 20.07 -12.01 -10.69
N VAL A 37 19.92 -13.11 -9.95
CA VAL A 37 18.75 -13.31 -9.06
C VAL A 37 18.77 -12.28 -7.94
N ARG A 38 19.95 -12.05 -7.33
CA ARG A 38 20.09 -11.04 -6.28
C ARG A 38 19.69 -9.65 -6.78
N SER A 39 20.19 -9.22 -7.94
CA SER A 39 19.87 -7.92 -8.53
C SER A 39 18.37 -7.78 -8.80
N LEU A 40 17.73 -8.82 -9.34
CA LEU A 40 16.29 -8.81 -9.59
C LEU A 40 15.49 -8.67 -8.31
N VAL A 41 15.80 -9.47 -7.29
CA VAL A 41 15.07 -9.45 -6.01
C VAL A 41 15.27 -8.11 -5.30
N LEU A 42 16.48 -7.54 -5.32
CA LEU A 42 16.75 -6.21 -4.76
C LEU A 42 16.00 -5.11 -5.49
N ALA A 43 15.91 -5.15 -6.82
CA ALA A 43 15.15 -4.19 -7.61
C ALA A 43 13.66 -4.26 -7.30
N LEU A 44 13.09 -5.47 -7.24
CA LEU A 44 11.69 -5.67 -6.86
C LEU A 44 11.40 -5.19 -5.44
N ASN A 45 12.27 -5.52 -4.49
CA ASN A 45 12.13 -5.05 -3.11
C ASN A 45 12.24 -3.52 -3.02
N GLY A 46 13.11 -2.89 -3.82
CA GLY A 46 13.21 -1.43 -3.94
C GLY A 46 11.91 -0.80 -4.43
N ALA A 47 11.27 -1.40 -5.43
CA ALA A 47 9.96 -0.94 -5.92
C ALA A 47 8.87 -1.06 -4.84
N VAL A 48 8.88 -2.12 -4.04
CA VAL A 48 7.96 -2.27 -2.89
C VAL A 48 8.22 -1.19 -1.83
N ILE A 49 9.48 -0.92 -1.48
CA ILE A 49 9.84 0.15 -0.54
C ILE A 49 9.25 1.49 -1.00
N LEU A 50 9.49 1.87 -2.26
CA LEU A 50 8.95 3.13 -2.81
C LEU A 50 7.43 3.17 -2.77
N SER A 51 6.76 2.06 -3.12
CA SER A 51 5.30 1.97 -3.12
C SER A 51 4.70 2.14 -1.72
N VAL A 52 5.23 1.42 -0.72
CA VAL A 52 4.70 1.51 0.64
C VAL A 52 5.02 2.85 1.31
N LEU A 53 6.19 3.45 1.02
CA LEU A 53 6.52 4.80 1.50
C LEU A 53 5.63 5.86 0.85
N PHE A 54 5.34 5.75 -0.45
CA PHE A 54 4.36 6.61 -1.11
C PHE A 54 2.98 6.50 -0.43
N LEU A 55 2.50 5.29 -0.18
CA LEU A 55 1.23 5.07 0.51
C LEU A 55 1.24 5.60 1.94
N ALA A 56 2.38 5.51 2.65
CA ALA A 56 2.54 6.09 3.97
C ALA A 56 2.39 7.61 3.92
N VAL A 57 3.13 8.29 3.04
CA VAL A 57 3.06 9.74 2.86
C VAL A 57 1.66 10.18 2.47
N ALA A 58 1.06 9.52 1.47
CA ALA A 58 -0.30 9.82 1.02
C ALA A 58 -1.31 9.68 2.17
N SER A 59 -1.24 8.58 2.93
CA SER A 59 -2.17 8.30 4.03
C SER A 59 -1.95 9.19 5.26
N LEU A 60 -0.75 9.72 5.47
CA LEU A 60 -0.46 10.58 6.63
C LEU A 60 -0.74 12.06 6.35
N PHE A 61 -0.40 12.54 5.15
CA PHE A 61 -0.41 13.98 4.84
C PHE A 61 -1.54 14.40 3.91
N PHE A 62 -2.01 13.52 3.00
CA PHE A 62 -3.01 13.84 1.96
C PHE A 62 -4.38 13.18 2.22
N ARG A 63 -4.76 13.02 3.50
CA ARG A 63 -5.98 12.32 3.91
C ARG A 63 -7.26 12.93 3.33
N ALA A 64 -7.32 14.26 3.21
CA ALA A 64 -8.48 14.92 2.65
C ALA A 64 -8.62 14.60 1.16
N ASP A 65 -7.52 14.68 0.41
CA ASP A 65 -7.50 14.42 -1.03
C ASP A 65 -7.80 12.95 -1.34
N LEU A 66 -7.25 12.01 -0.55
CA LEU A 66 -7.54 10.58 -0.69
C LEU A 66 -9.03 10.26 -0.56
N LEU A 67 -9.74 10.98 0.30
CA LEU A 67 -11.17 10.73 0.55
C LEU A 67 -12.07 11.48 -0.44
N ALA A 68 -11.67 12.67 -0.90
CA ALA A 68 -12.53 13.57 -1.66
C ALA A 68 -12.37 13.42 -3.19
N THR A 69 -11.17 13.10 -3.68
CA THR A 69 -10.85 13.12 -5.12
C THR A 69 -10.97 11.75 -5.77
N GLY A 70 -11.22 11.72 -7.10
CA GLY A 70 -11.19 10.51 -7.90
C GLY A 70 -9.82 9.83 -7.88
N LEU A 71 -8.73 10.62 -7.99
CA LEU A 71 -7.36 10.12 -7.91
C LEU A 71 -7.06 9.52 -6.52
N GLY A 72 -7.53 10.17 -5.46
CA GLY A 72 -7.41 9.65 -4.10
C GLY A 72 -8.10 8.30 -3.93
N ARG A 73 -9.31 8.15 -4.44
CA ARG A 73 -10.05 6.88 -4.42
C ARG A 73 -9.37 5.78 -5.24
N LEU A 74 -8.80 6.14 -6.39
CA LEU A 74 -7.98 5.21 -7.18
C LEU A 74 -6.75 4.74 -6.39
N THR A 75 -6.06 5.68 -5.72
CA THR A 75 -4.90 5.35 -4.87
C THR A 75 -5.29 4.38 -3.74
N LEU A 76 -6.44 4.59 -3.09
CA LEU A 76 -6.96 3.66 -2.07
C LEU A 76 -7.25 2.28 -2.65
N GLY A 77 -7.82 2.21 -3.86
CA GLY A 77 -8.08 0.96 -4.58
C GLY A 77 -6.79 0.21 -4.92
N LEU A 78 -5.78 0.94 -5.42
CA LEU A 78 -4.47 0.36 -5.71
C LEU A 78 -3.75 -0.13 -4.45
N ALA A 79 -3.86 0.60 -3.33
CA ALA A 79 -3.33 0.16 -2.05
C ALA A 79 -3.99 -1.15 -1.59
N ALA A 80 -5.32 -1.24 -1.67
CA ALA A 80 -6.04 -2.46 -1.35
C ALA A 80 -5.59 -3.63 -2.25
N ALA A 81 -5.51 -3.40 -3.56
CA ALA A 81 -5.07 -4.40 -4.53
C ALA A 81 -3.65 -4.89 -4.26
N LEU A 82 -2.70 -3.98 -3.96
CA LEU A 82 -1.32 -4.32 -3.63
C LEU A 82 -1.23 -5.30 -2.45
N TYR A 83 -1.93 -5.02 -1.36
CA TYR A 83 -1.87 -5.87 -0.18
C TYR A 83 -2.65 -7.18 -0.35
N LEU A 84 -3.80 -7.16 -1.01
CA LEU A 84 -4.59 -8.37 -1.23
C LEU A 84 -3.94 -9.30 -2.25
N SER A 85 -3.32 -8.77 -3.32
CA SER A 85 -2.54 -9.59 -4.24
C SER A 85 -1.34 -10.24 -3.54
N ARG A 86 -0.63 -9.47 -2.69
CA ARG A 86 0.47 -10.03 -1.89
C ARG A 86 0.01 -11.14 -0.94
N ALA A 87 -1.17 -11.00 -0.33
CA ALA A 87 -1.74 -12.06 0.48
C ALA A 87 -2.08 -13.29 -0.37
N ALA A 88 -2.66 -13.10 -1.56
CA ALA A 88 -2.99 -14.20 -2.46
C ALA A 88 -1.74 -14.97 -2.95
N GLU A 89 -0.62 -14.29 -3.17
CA GLU A 89 0.65 -14.90 -3.57
C GLU A 89 1.17 -15.93 -2.57
N GLU A 90 0.85 -15.80 -1.26
CA GLU A 90 1.22 -16.79 -0.25
C GLU A 90 0.64 -18.19 -0.53
N PHE A 91 -0.50 -18.25 -1.21
CA PHE A 91 -1.10 -19.54 -1.62
C PHE A 91 -0.65 -19.99 -3.01
N LEU A 92 -0.34 -19.04 -3.90
CA LEU A 92 -0.11 -19.35 -5.31
C LEU A 92 1.36 -19.60 -5.62
N LEU A 93 2.27 -18.87 -4.97
CA LEU A 93 3.68 -18.81 -5.37
C LEU A 93 4.66 -19.21 -4.27
N PHE A 94 4.27 -19.09 -3.01
CA PHE A 94 5.19 -19.29 -1.87
C PHE A 94 4.71 -20.40 -0.94
N LYS A 95 5.62 -20.84 -0.08
CA LYS A 95 5.24 -21.65 1.08
C LYS A 95 4.46 -20.76 2.04
N PHE A 96 3.19 -21.09 2.26
CA PHE A 96 2.25 -20.30 3.06
C PHE A 96 2.85 -19.86 4.40
N THR A 97 2.89 -18.55 4.60
CA THR A 97 3.40 -17.90 5.80
C THR A 97 2.25 -17.15 6.50
N PRO A 98 1.65 -17.72 7.55
CA PRO A 98 0.43 -17.14 8.17
C PRO A 98 0.57 -15.70 8.61
N VAL A 99 1.76 -15.29 9.07
CA VAL A 99 2.04 -13.93 9.53
C VAL A 99 1.97 -12.93 8.37
N ILE A 100 2.62 -13.23 7.24
CA ILE A 100 2.64 -12.36 6.05
C ILE A 100 1.24 -12.30 5.45
N PHE A 101 0.58 -13.45 5.29
CA PHE A 101 -0.80 -13.53 4.82
C PHE A 101 -1.73 -12.67 5.69
N GLY A 102 -1.69 -12.86 7.01
CA GLY A 102 -2.54 -12.13 7.95
C GLY A 102 -2.29 -10.64 7.93
N ALA A 103 -1.02 -10.20 7.97
CA ALA A 103 -0.66 -8.81 7.93
C ALA A 103 -1.13 -8.12 6.64
N CYS A 104 -0.87 -8.71 5.47
CA CYS A 104 -1.30 -8.17 4.19
C CYS A 104 -2.83 -8.16 4.05
N SER A 105 -3.52 -9.22 4.51
CA SER A 105 -4.99 -9.28 4.49
C SER A 105 -5.61 -8.19 5.35
N VAL A 106 -5.09 -7.95 6.55
CA VAL A 106 -5.60 -6.90 7.45
C VAL A 106 -5.42 -5.51 6.84
N VAL A 107 -4.23 -5.21 6.29
CA VAL A 107 -3.98 -3.90 5.66
C VAL A 107 -4.79 -3.74 4.38
N GLY A 108 -4.91 -4.78 3.56
CA GLY A 108 -5.76 -4.77 2.38
C GLY A 108 -7.23 -4.50 2.72
N ALA A 109 -7.77 -5.22 3.70
CA ALA A 109 -9.15 -5.01 4.19
C ALA A 109 -9.36 -3.60 4.77
N LEU A 110 -8.37 -3.05 5.47
CA LEU A 110 -8.39 -1.67 5.95
C LEU A 110 -8.55 -0.67 4.80
N TYR A 111 -7.78 -0.80 3.72
CA TYR A 111 -7.88 0.08 2.55
C TYR A 111 -9.19 -0.10 1.78
N VAL A 112 -9.72 -1.33 1.68
CA VAL A 112 -11.07 -1.57 1.14
C VAL A 112 -12.12 -0.84 1.96
N ALA A 113 -12.08 -0.94 3.29
CA ALA A 113 -13.03 -0.26 4.17
C ALA A 113 -12.95 1.27 4.02
N ILE A 114 -11.74 1.84 3.93
CA ILE A 114 -11.54 3.27 3.70
C ILE A 114 -12.11 3.68 2.33
N LEU A 115 -11.84 2.91 1.28
CA LEU A 115 -12.36 3.17 -0.07
C LEU A 115 -13.88 3.17 -0.08
N VAL A 116 -14.52 2.17 0.53
CA VAL A 116 -15.99 2.11 0.63
C VAL A 116 -16.55 3.34 1.36
N MET A 117 -15.89 3.80 2.42
CA MET A 117 -16.29 5.04 3.10
C MET A 117 -16.09 6.27 2.21
N ALA A 118 -14.97 6.35 1.48
CA ALA A 118 -14.67 7.47 0.57
C ALA A 118 -15.68 7.55 -0.60
N LEU A 119 -16.16 6.42 -1.11
CA LEU A 119 -17.17 6.37 -2.16
C LEU A 119 -18.54 6.88 -1.71
N ARG A 120 -18.81 6.88 -0.40
CA ARG A 120 -20.05 7.42 0.18
C ARG A 120 -20.01 8.93 0.44
N ILE A 121 -18.84 9.55 0.32
CA ILE A 121 -18.68 11.00 0.46
C ILE A 121 -19.03 11.63 -0.90
N PRO A 122 -20.03 12.55 -0.98
CA PRO A 122 -20.33 13.27 -2.20
C PRO A 122 -19.06 13.97 -2.73
N GLY A 123 -18.78 13.81 -4.01
CA GLY A 123 -17.67 14.55 -4.66
C GLY A 123 -17.93 16.06 -4.63
N PRO A 124 -16.90 16.88 -4.83
CA PRO A 124 -17.09 18.34 -5.02
C PRO A 124 -18.07 18.55 -6.18
N VAL A 125 -19.09 19.38 -5.94
CA VAL A 125 -20.01 19.80 -7.00
C VAL A 125 -19.18 20.57 -8.03
N PRO A 126 -19.22 20.23 -9.33
CA PRO A 126 -18.53 21.02 -10.34
C PRO A 126 -19.04 22.46 -10.27
N ASP A 127 -18.11 23.42 -10.15
CA ASP A 127 -18.46 24.84 -10.20
C ASP A 127 -19.07 25.15 -11.58
N THR A 128 -20.39 25.20 -11.64
CA THR A 128 -21.17 25.57 -12.83
C THR A 128 -21.02 27.05 -13.21
N GLN A 129 -20.17 27.80 -12.50
CA GLN A 129 -19.98 29.26 -12.71
C GLN A 129 -18.77 29.63 -13.59
N ALA A 130 -18.02 28.67 -14.14
CA ALA A 130 -16.83 28.96 -14.95
C ALA A 130 -17.10 29.10 -16.46
N VAL A 131 -18.38 29.23 -16.87
CA VAL A 131 -18.76 29.46 -18.28
C VAL A 131 -19.71 30.64 -18.35
N ALA A 132 -19.18 31.82 -18.12
CA ALA A 132 -19.83 33.08 -18.48
C ALA A 132 -18.77 34.06 -18.99
#